data_6caa0671053f92b2d06cc05bd874df45
#
_entry.id   6caa0671053f92b2d06cc05bd874df45
#
_cell.length_a   1.000
_cell.length_b   1.000
_cell.length_c   1.000
_cell.angle_alpha   90.00
_cell.angle_beta   90.00
_cell.angle_gamma   90.00
#
_symmetry.space_group_name_H-M   'P 1'
#
loop_
_entity.id
_entity.type
_entity.pdbx_description
1 polymer ?
#
loop_
_entity_poly.entity_id
_entity_poly.type
_entity_poly.pdbx_seq_one_letter_code
_entity_poly.pdbx_strand_id
1 'polypeptide(L)'
;MSNTKVILYDCLDIYKILDEIKDIINFDVEHVSKEVELSSLLKDLDTYLLITKKHKKEYENQIVLKDFPIKLKKLIEKINLAILKTNFSIKSNIIIKKY
;
A
#
# COMPACT_ATOMS: atom_id res chain seq x y z
N MET A 1 16.81 7.11 -0.90
CA MET A 1 15.66 6.62 -0.13
C MET A 1 14.61 6.03 -1.04
N SER A 2 14.28 4.80 -0.80
CA SER A 2 13.22 4.16 -1.55
C SER A 2 11.89 4.56 -0.94
N ASN A 3 11.02 5.12 -1.75
CA ASN A 3 9.65 5.42 -1.32
C ASN A 3 8.77 4.24 -1.64
N THR A 4 8.07 3.77 -0.63
CA THR A 4 7.09 2.71 -0.83
C THR A 4 5.93 3.27 -1.63
N LYS A 5 5.61 2.62 -2.73
CA LYS A 5 4.50 3.03 -3.55
C LYS A 5 3.21 2.38 -3.07
N VAL A 6 2.16 3.15 -2.97
CA VAL A 6 0.85 2.65 -2.56
C VAL A 6 0.02 2.42 -3.80
N ILE A 7 -0.37 1.17 -4.02
CA ILE A 7 -1.13 0.78 -5.20
C ILE A 7 -2.55 0.42 -4.77
N LEU A 8 -3.53 1.07 -5.37
CA LEU A 8 -4.93 0.77 -5.11
C LEU A 8 -5.48 -0.05 -6.26
N TYR A 9 -5.93 -1.26 -5.95
CA TYR A 9 -6.51 -2.14 -6.95
C TYR A 9 -8.02 -2.09 -6.85
N ASP A 10 -8.66 -1.62 -7.92
CA ASP A 10 -10.11 -1.52 -8.03
C ASP A 10 -10.74 -0.74 -6.86
N CYS A 11 -10.07 0.33 -6.46
CA CYS A 11 -10.51 1.21 -5.39
C CYS A 11 -10.49 2.66 -5.86
N LEU A 12 -11.17 2.95 -6.95
CA LEU A 12 -11.12 4.26 -7.56
C LEU A 12 -11.66 5.37 -6.65
N ASP A 13 -12.68 5.07 -5.88
CA ASP A 13 -13.26 6.02 -4.92
C ASP A 13 -12.22 6.45 -3.89
N ILE A 14 -11.48 5.49 -3.36
CA ILE A 14 -10.44 5.78 -2.37
C ILE A 14 -9.27 6.49 -3.03
N TYR A 15 -8.91 6.08 -4.23
CA TYR A 15 -7.84 6.74 -4.96
C TYR A 15 -8.12 8.22 -5.17
N LYS A 16 -9.35 8.56 -5.55
CA LYS A 16 -9.73 9.95 -5.77
C LYS A 16 -9.59 10.79 -4.51
N ILE A 17 -9.97 10.22 -3.37
CA ILE A 17 -9.85 10.92 -2.09
C ILE A 17 -8.37 11.16 -1.76
N LEU A 18 -7.54 10.16 -1.93
CA LEU A 18 -6.12 10.29 -1.63
C LEU A 18 -5.41 11.21 -2.61
N ASP A 19 -5.84 11.22 -3.87
CA ASP A 19 -5.27 12.09 -4.88
C ASP A 19 -5.56 13.57 -4.56
N GLU A 20 -6.72 13.86 -4.02
CA GLU A 20 -7.08 15.22 -3.63
C GLU A 20 -6.18 15.76 -2.53
N ILE A 21 -5.67 14.88 -1.68
CA ILE A 21 -4.83 15.29 -0.56
C ILE A 21 -3.37 14.87 -0.74
N LYS A 22 -2.96 14.64 -1.98
CA LYS A 22 -1.61 14.16 -2.27
C LYS A 22 -0.50 15.07 -1.74
N ASP A 23 -0.78 16.34 -1.61
CA ASP A 23 0.18 17.31 -1.08
C ASP A 23 0.36 17.19 0.44
N ILE A 24 -0.55 16.51 1.10
CA ILE A 24 -0.52 16.35 2.55
C ILE A 24 0.07 15.00 2.96
N ILE A 25 -0.18 13.98 2.16
CA ILE A 25 0.32 12.63 2.45
C ILE A 25 1.76 12.49 1.99
N ASN A 26 2.48 11.57 2.65
CA ASN A 26 3.91 11.38 2.42
C ASN A 26 4.24 10.15 1.58
N PHE A 27 3.30 9.72 0.75
CA PHE A 27 3.51 8.55 -0.09
C PHE A 27 2.86 8.76 -1.44
N ASP A 28 3.39 8.06 -2.43
CA ASP A 28 2.85 8.09 -3.79
C ASP A 28 1.74 7.07 -3.92
N VAL A 29 0.68 7.46 -4.60
CA VAL A 29 -0.51 6.62 -4.78
C VAL A 29 -0.75 6.40 -6.27
N GLU A 30 -1.05 5.17 -6.63
CA GLU A 30 -1.38 4.83 -8.00
C GLU A 30 -2.58 3.90 -8.02
N HIS A 31 -3.44 4.02 -9.01
CA HIS A 31 -4.63 3.19 -9.14
C HIS A 31 -4.52 2.26 -10.35
N VAL A 32 -4.94 1.02 -10.14
CA VAL A 32 -4.97 0.01 -11.19
C VAL A 32 -6.31 -0.69 -11.11
N SER A 33 -6.94 -0.93 -12.26
CA SER A 33 -8.24 -1.59 -12.30
C SER A 33 -8.22 -2.98 -12.93
N LYS A 34 -7.11 -3.35 -13.59
CA LYS A 34 -6.98 -4.65 -14.24
C LYS A 34 -5.87 -5.47 -13.60
N GLU A 35 -6.09 -6.76 -13.44
CA GLU A 35 -5.10 -7.64 -12.83
C GLU A 35 -3.80 -7.73 -13.62
N VAL A 36 -3.90 -7.70 -14.95
CA VAL A 36 -2.70 -7.73 -15.79
C VAL A 36 -1.82 -6.51 -15.53
N GLU A 37 -2.44 -5.35 -15.41
CA GLU A 37 -1.71 -4.12 -15.10
C GLU A 37 -1.11 -4.17 -13.70
N LEU A 38 -1.85 -4.72 -12.74
CA LEU A 38 -1.37 -4.84 -11.37
C LEU A 38 -0.14 -5.74 -11.31
N SER A 39 -0.22 -6.89 -11.92
CA SER A 39 0.87 -7.85 -11.95
C SER A 39 2.12 -7.26 -12.58
N SER A 40 1.94 -6.56 -13.69
CA SER A 40 3.05 -5.93 -14.42
C SER A 40 3.69 -4.82 -13.58
N LEU A 41 2.87 -4.01 -12.93
CA LEU A 41 3.36 -2.90 -12.11
C LEU A 41 4.14 -3.40 -10.89
N LEU A 42 3.62 -4.40 -10.22
CA LEU A 42 4.25 -4.91 -8.98
C LEU A 42 5.56 -5.64 -9.25
N LYS A 43 5.74 -6.17 -10.44
CA LYS A 43 7.02 -6.82 -10.81
C LYS A 43 8.16 -5.82 -10.84
N ASP A 44 7.88 -4.58 -11.17
CA ASP A 44 8.92 -3.55 -11.30
C ASP A 44 9.20 -2.81 -10.01
N LEU A 45 8.46 -3.12 -8.94
CA LEU A 45 8.62 -2.44 -7.67
C LEU A 45 9.30 -3.34 -6.64
N ASP A 46 10.34 -2.80 -6.00
CA ASP A 46 11.01 -3.52 -4.92
C ASP A 46 10.16 -3.52 -3.65
N THR A 47 9.52 -2.41 -3.37
CA THR A 47 8.63 -2.29 -2.22
C THR A 47 7.33 -1.64 -2.64
N TYR A 48 6.24 -2.17 -2.17
CA TYR A 48 4.92 -1.63 -2.45
C TYR A 48 3.97 -1.96 -1.31
N LEU A 49 2.87 -1.22 -1.27
CA LEU A 49 1.75 -1.54 -0.41
C LEU A 49 0.51 -1.61 -1.29
N LEU A 50 -0.14 -2.74 -1.29
CA LEU A 50 -1.34 -2.95 -2.08
C LEU A 50 -2.57 -2.72 -1.23
N ILE A 51 -3.51 -1.93 -1.73
CA ILE A 51 -4.80 -1.72 -1.08
C ILE A 51 -5.87 -2.32 -1.97
N THR A 52 -6.64 -3.23 -1.43
CA THR A 52 -7.65 -3.95 -2.18
C THR A 52 -8.88 -4.21 -1.30
N LYS A 53 -10.00 -4.48 -1.93
CA LYS A 53 -11.23 -4.84 -1.21
C LYS A 53 -11.33 -6.34 -0.97
N LYS A 54 -10.56 -7.13 -1.72
CA LYS A 54 -10.51 -8.58 -1.57
C LYS A 54 -9.08 -9.05 -1.43
N HIS A 55 -8.84 -9.94 -0.49
CA HIS A 55 -7.50 -10.49 -0.27
C HIS A 55 -6.98 -11.21 -1.51
N LYS A 56 -5.72 -10.94 -1.87
CA LYS A 56 -5.06 -11.57 -2.99
C LYS A 56 -3.88 -12.39 -2.48
N LYS A 57 -3.94 -13.69 -2.67
CA LYS A 57 -2.93 -14.60 -2.14
C LYS A 57 -1.54 -14.38 -2.73
N GLU A 58 -1.47 -13.84 -3.93
CA GLU A 58 -0.20 -13.64 -4.63
C GLU A 58 0.67 -12.54 -4.04
N TYR A 59 0.08 -11.67 -3.23
CA TYR A 59 0.78 -10.49 -2.72
C TYR A 59 0.77 -10.46 -1.21
N GLU A 60 1.94 -10.17 -0.63
CA GLU A 60 2.10 -10.19 0.82
C GLU A 60 1.76 -8.87 1.49
N ASN A 61 2.24 -7.77 0.92
CA ASN A 61 2.08 -6.46 1.54
C ASN A 61 0.78 -5.80 1.08
N GLN A 62 -0.31 -6.15 1.74
CA GLN A 62 -1.60 -5.60 1.35
C GLN A 62 -2.46 -5.23 2.54
N ILE A 63 -3.29 -4.23 2.33
CA ILE A 63 -4.35 -3.85 3.24
C ILE A 63 -5.67 -4.23 2.57
N VAL A 64 -6.47 -5.05 3.24
CA VAL A 64 -7.78 -5.43 2.71
C VAL A 64 -8.84 -4.59 3.42
N LEU A 65 -9.52 -3.76 2.64
CA LEU A 65 -10.56 -2.88 3.17
C LEU A 65 -11.91 -3.60 3.13
N LYS A 66 -12.27 -4.19 4.24
CA LYS A 66 -13.52 -4.92 4.35
C LYS A 66 -14.66 -4.08 4.89
N ASP A 67 -14.34 -3.14 5.74
CA ASP A 67 -15.34 -2.31 6.40
C ASP A 67 -15.45 -0.95 5.73
N PHE A 68 -16.57 -0.69 5.13
CA PHE A 68 -16.90 0.60 4.53
C PHE A 68 -18.16 1.14 5.20
N PRO A 69 -18.22 2.46 5.33
CA PRO A 69 -17.18 3.45 5.00
C PRO A 69 -16.07 3.49 6.05
N ILE A 70 -14.87 3.82 5.61
CA ILE A 70 -13.74 4.01 6.52
C ILE A 70 -13.42 5.50 6.61
N LYS A 71 -13.09 5.96 7.80
CA LYS A 71 -12.72 7.37 7.98
C LYS A 71 -11.35 7.62 7.35
N LEU A 72 -11.24 8.74 6.64
CA LEU A 72 -10.01 9.08 5.93
C LEU A 72 -8.81 9.08 6.85
N LYS A 73 -8.95 9.66 8.04
CA LYS A 73 -7.87 9.71 9.01
C LYS A 73 -7.37 8.31 9.37
N LYS A 74 -8.30 7.39 9.60
CA LYS A 74 -7.94 6.00 9.94
C LYS A 74 -7.30 5.29 8.77
N LEU A 75 -7.75 5.57 7.56
CA LEU A 75 -7.14 4.98 6.37
C LEU A 75 -5.70 5.42 6.23
N ILE A 76 -5.45 6.71 6.37
CA ILE A 76 -4.09 7.26 6.28
C ILE A 76 -3.20 6.66 7.37
N GLU A 77 -3.71 6.52 8.58
CA GLU A 77 -2.97 5.90 9.67
C GLU A 77 -2.59 4.46 9.36
N LYS A 78 -3.53 3.69 8.81
CA LYS A 78 -3.28 2.31 8.42
C LYS A 78 -2.21 2.22 7.35
N ILE A 79 -2.28 3.11 6.36
CA ILE A 79 -1.31 3.12 5.28
C ILE A 79 0.07 3.46 5.82
N ASN A 80 0.17 4.49 6.65
CA ASN A 80 1.45 4.89 7.23
C ASN A 80 2.04 3.79 8.10
N LEU A 81 1.23 3.11 8.89
CA LEU A 81 1.70 2.00 9.70
C LEU A 81 2.17 0.84 8.85
N ALA A 82 1.46 0.54 7.76
CA ALA A 82 1.84 -0.54 6.87
C ALA A 82 3.14 -0.23 6.15
N ILE A 83 3.32 1.01 5.71
CA ILE A 83 4.57 1.44 5.09
C ILE A 83 5.72 1.30 6.08
N LEU A 84 5.49 1.73 7.31
CA LEU A 84 6.49 1.64 8.36
C LEU A 84 6.87 0.19 8.63
N LYS A 85 5.88 -0.69 8.70
CA LYS A 85 6.12 -2.12 8.90
C LYS A 85 6.91 -2.74 7.75
N THR A 86 6.60 -2.37 6.52
CA THR A 86 7.31 -2.87 5.35
C THR A 86 8.78 -2.48 5.41
N ASN A 87 9.06 -1.22 5.69
CA ASN A 87 10.42 -0.72 5.81
C ASN A 87 11.11 -1.33 7.02
N PHE A 88 10.39 -1.47 8.11
CA PHE A 88 10.93 -2.04 9.34
C PHE A 88 11.24 -3.53 9.17
N SER A 89 10.43 -4.26 8.45
CA SER A 89 10.67 -5.68 8.19
C SER A 89 11.99 -5.92 7.50
N ILE A 90 12.33 -5.10 6.53
CA ILE A 90 13.60 -5.21 5.82
C ILE A 90 14.75 -5.00 6.80
N LYS A 91 14.62 -4.01 7.67
CA LYS A 91 15.64 -3.73 8.69
C LYS A 91 15.64 -4.78 9.78
N SER A 92 14.47 -5.28 10.16
CA SER A 92 14.33 -6.29 11.21
C SER A 92 15.04 -7.58 10.85
N ASN A 93 15.01 -7.96 9.59
CA ASN A 93 15.70 -9.17 9.16
C ASN A 93 17.19 -9.09 9.42
N ILE A 94 17.76 -7.89 9.33
CA ILE A 94 19.16 -7.67 9.60
C ILE A 94 19.41 -7.70 11.11
N ILE A 95 18.51 -7.09 11.88
CA ILE A 95 18.64 -7.00 13.35
C ILE A 95 18.47 -8.37 14.00
N ILE A 96 17.47 -9.13 13.54
CA ILE A 96 17.20 -10.45 14.12
C ILE A 96 18.38 -11.38 13.98
N LYS A 97 19.15 -11.24 12.92
CA LYS A 97 20.33 -12.08 12.71
C LYS A 97 21.42 -11.87 13.75
N LYS A 98 21.34 -10.80 14.51
CA LYS A 98 22.30 -10.52 15.57
C LYS A 98 22.02 -11.31 16.84
N TYR A 99 20.83 -11.81 16.97
CA TYR A 99 20.45 -12.61 18.11
C TYR A 99 20.58 -14.08 17.78
#